data_4d9efd4765cbde8b00d84659f2d81b24
#
_entry.id   4d9efd4765cbde8b00d84659f2d81b24
#
_cell.length_a   1.000
_cell.length_b   1.000
_cell.length_c   1.000
_cell.angle_alpha   90.00
_cell.angle_beta   90.00
_cell.angle_gamma   90.00
#
_symmetry.space_group_name_H-M   'P 1'
#
loop_
_entity.id
_entity.type
_entity.pdbx_description
1 polymer ?
#
loop_
_entity_poly.entity_id
_entity_poly.type
_entity_poly.pdbx_seq_one_letter_code
_entity_poly.pdbx_strand_id
1 'polypeptide(L)'
;FSKEIIKVVDRLIRRILEDNHITNNMTIHFQLMHSFLIGLQRQKCGHYISDLPLDSGLIIPDVSRLQYMTRLFKRELRLDFSDLQLRECLWPLFSHQLILNRQQQSLAHKRNKRLAQFYELHHLLLEEVSRLLAVPLSQSEIVEALRLLGNELFCYYPHKKTMDILQETDQIMADLIDNKFSREIRKLEDIVRRFLIPQEREDFIPKYIRCLVTSIDNLLQRLVDSDKPIKILLLSDTSTTQERFWHATFPAFIKGSVQYEYFETPFIKQDQLNELTKQYDLIVTNVTMPDLMPACPLIAVNAYPTAKDFERIQRFINQYESLPSRKEQFNELTPST
;
A
#
# COMPACT_ATOMS: atom_id res chain seq x y z
N PHE A 1 2.80 -36.08 -3.38
CA PHE A 1 3.06 -36.32 -4.80
C PHE A 1 4.49 -36.78 -5.03
N SER A 2 4.70 -37.67 -5.99
CA SER A 2 6.06 -38.06 -6.40
C SER A 2 6.77 -36.88 -7.07
N LYS A 3 8.09 -36.85 -6.98
CA LYS A 3 8.92 -35.84 -7.67
C LYS A 3 8.69 -35.83 -9.20
N GLU A 4 8.30 -36.95 -9.76
CA GLU A 4 7.99 -37.08 -11.20
C GLU A 4 6.71 -36.36 -11.56
N ILE A 5 5.62 -36.49 -10.76
CA ILE A 5 4.38 -35.78 -10.98
C ILE A 5 4.62 -34.29 -10.90
N ILE A 6 5.37 -33.82 -9.89
CA ILE A 6 5.70 -32.39 -9.73
C ILE A 6 6.42 -31.85 -10.96
N LYS A 7 7.42 -32.57 -11.48
CA LYS A 7 8.14 -32.16 -12.68
C LYS A 7 7.26 -32.13 -13.94
N VAL A 8 6.34 -33.07 -14.08
CA VAL A 8 5.39 -33.06 -15.20
C VAL A 8 4.45 -31.90 -15.11
N VAL A 9 3.88 -31.63 -13.92
CA VAL A 9 2.98 -30.49 -13.69
C VAL A 9 3.72 -29.18 -13.93
N ASP A 10 4.95 -29.02 -13.45
CA ASP A 10 5.79 -27.83 -13.69
C ASP A 10 5.95 -27.56 -15.19
N ARG A 11 6.30 -28.57 -15.96
CA ARG A 11 6.47 -28.47 -17.41
C ARG A 11 5.17 -28.08 -18.11
N LEU A 12 4.05 -28.68 -17.70
CA LEU A 12 2.75 -28.42 -18.27
C LEU A 12 2.29 -26.97 -18.00
N ILE A 13 2.50 -26.49 -16.77
CA ILE A 13 2.16 -25.12 -16.40
C ILE A 13 3.02 -24.11 -17.15
N ARG A 14 4.34 -24.33 -17.26
CA ARG A 14 5.20 -23.48 -18.09
C ARG A 14 4.67 -23.36 -19.50
N ARG A 15 4.31 -24.48 -20.11
CA ARG A 15 3.75 -24.47 -21.45
C ARG A 15 2.41 -23.73 -21.54
N ILE A 16 1.54 -23.90 -20.55
CA ILE A 16 0.28 -23.15 -20.48
C ILE A 16 0.55 -21.64 -20.40
N LEU A 17 1.53 -21.22 -19.62
CA LEU A 17 1.92 -19.82 -19.52
C LEU A 17 2.47 -19.29 -20.84
N GLU A 18 3.35 -20.04 -21.50
CA GLU A 18 3.90 -19.69 -22.81
C GLU A 18 2.82 -19.59 -23.88
N ASP A 19 1.93 -20.58 -24.00
CA ASP A 19 0.83 -20.61 -24.95
C ASP A 19 -0.18 -19.45 -24.74
N ASN A 20 -0.24 -18.90 -23.54
CA ASN A 20 -1.09 -17.73 -23.22
C ASN A 20 -0.32 -16.42 -23.21
N HIS A 21 0.93 -16.39 -23.66
CA HIS A 21 1.79 -15.20 -23.69
C HIS A 21 1.95 -14.56 -22.30
N ILE A 22 1.93 -15.37 -21.26
CA ILE A 22 2.20 -14.94 -19.90
C ILE A 22 3.70 -15.03 -19.71
N THR A 23 4.36 -13.89 -19.64
CA THR A 23 5.78 -13.80 -19.33
C THR A 23 6.10 -14.49 -18.01
N ASN A 24 7.25 -15.14 -17.96
CA ASN A 24 7.70 -16.02 -16.87
C ASN A 24 7.68 -15.31 -15.50
N ASN A 25 6.51 -15.25 -14.88
CA ASN A 25 6.32 -14.72 -13.54
C ASN A 25 6.31 -15.90 -12.57
N MET A 26 7.37 -15.99 -11.78
CA MET A 26 7.55 -17.09 -10.82
C MET A 26 6.38 -17.19 -9.83
N THR A 27 5.81 -16.08 -9.40
CA THR A 27 4.67 -16.06 -8.47
C THR A 27 3.44 -16.71 -9.08
N ILE A 28 3.09 -16.34 -10.31
CA ILE A 28 1.95 -16.93 -11.05
C ILE A 28 2.20 -18.42 -11.30
N HIS A 29 3.41 -18.75 -11.70
CA HIS A 29 3.81 -20.13 -11.91
C HIS A 29 3.61 -20.97 -10.64
N PHE A 30 4.11 -20.51 -9.48
CA PHE A 30 3.93 -21.20 -8.21
C PHE A 30 2.46 -21.27 -7.77
N GLN A 31 1.69 -20.20 -7.94
CA GLN A 31 0.26 -20.21 -7.64
C GLN A 31 -0.48 -21.27 -8.46
N LEU A 32 -0.21 -21.35 -9.76
CA LEU A 32 -0.81 -22.35 -10.63
C LEU A 32 -0.38 -23.77 -10.27
N MET A 33 0.91 -23.96 -9.96
CA MET A 33 1.44 -25.24 -9.47
C MET A 33 0.70 -25.71 -8.21
N HIS A 34 0.62 -24.85 -7.20
CA HIS A 34 -0.06 -25.19 -5.94
C HIS A 34 -1.54 -25.44 -6.16
N SER A 35 -2.23 -24.57 -6.91
CA SER A 35 -3.64 -24.74 -7.22
C SER A 35 -3.92 -26.06 -7.93
N PHE A 36 -3.07 -26.42 -8.90
CA PHE A 36 -3.21 -27.68 -9.63
C PHE A 36 -3.00 -28.89 -8.72
N LEU A 37 -1.94 -28.90 -7.92
CA LEU A 37 -1.65 -30.02 -7.02
C LEU A 37 -2.73 -30.17 -5.93
N ILE A 38 -3.19 -29.07 -5.36
CA ILE A 38 -4.29 -29.07 -4.37
C ILE A 38 -5.57 -29.59 -5.03
N GLY A 39 -5.96 -29.06 -6.19
CA GLY A 39 -7.13 -29.50 -6.94
C GLY A 39 -7.07 -30.99 -7.25
N LEU A 40 -5.92 -31.47 -7.74
CA LEU A 40 -5.70 -32.89 -8.02
C LEU A 40 -5.84 -33.77 -6.76
N GLN A 41 -5.29 -33.32 -5.63
CA GLN A 41 -5.42 -34.04 -4.36
C GLN A 41 -6.87 -34.09 -3.88
N ARG A 42 -7.59 -32.98 -3.95
CA ARG A 42 -9.01 -32.90 -3.59
C ARG A 42 -9.84 -33.88 -4.42
N GLN A 43 -9.64 -33.89 -5.74
CA GLN A 43 -10.34 -34.82 -6.64
C GLN A 43 -10.02 -36.29 -6.33
N LYS A 44 -8.77 -36.63 -6.01
CA LYS A 44 -8.39 -37.99 -5.56
C LYS A 44 -9.09 -38.40 -4.26
N CYS A 45 -9.39 -37.44 -3.39
CA CYS A 45 -10.14 -37.66 -2.15
C CYS A 45 -11.68 -37.60 -2.34
N GLY A 46 -12.17 -37.50 -3.57
CA GLY A 46 -13.60 -37.46 -3.87
C GLY A 46 -14.26 -36.08 -3.63
N HIS A 47 -13.47 -35.03 -3.44
CA HIS A 47 -13.97 -33.66 -3.28
C HIS A 47 -14.04 -32.97 -4.64
N TYR A 48 -15.22 -32.83 -5.17
CA TYR A 48 -15.48 -32.18 -6.45
C TYR A 48 -16.27 -30.87 -6.22
N ILE A 49 -15.98 -29.85 -7.02
CA ILE A 49 -16.82 -28.65 -7.09
C ILE A 49 -17.95 -28.97 -8.08
N SER A 50 -19.19 -28.95 -7.60
CA SER A 50 -20.38 -29.23 -8.42
C SER A 50 -20.72 -28.08 -9.37
N ASP A 51 -20.47 -26.84 -8.96
CA ASP A 51 -20.75 -25.62 -9.70
C ASP A 51 -19.61 -24.61 -9.55
N LEU A 52 -18.79 -24.46 -10.59
CA LEU A 52 -17.99 -23.27 -10.75
C LEU A 52 -18.90 -22.21 -11.37
N PRO A 53 -19.02 -21.00 -10.80
CA PRO A 53 -19.71 -19.92 -11.46
C PRO A 53 -19.03 -19.67 -12.80
N LEU A 54 -19.68 -20.14 -13.85
CA LEU A 54 -19.21 -20.10 -15.24
C LEU A 54 -19.17 -18.69 -15.84
N ASP A 55 -19.60 -17.70 -15.08
CA ASP A 55 -19.60 -16.28 -15.46
C ASP A 55 -18.19 -15.64 -15.52
N SER A 56 -17.25 -16.47 -15.54
CA SER A 56 -15.84 -16.22 -15.41
C SER A 56 -15.11 -15.83 -16.69
N GLY A 57 -15.68 -15.16 -17.55
CA GLY A 57 -15.25 -14.89 -18.91
C GLY A 57 -13.98 -14.09 -19.20
N LEU A 58 -13.00 -13.92 -18.30
CA LEU A 58 -11.88 -13.00 -18.57
C LEU A 58 -10.69 -13.63 -19.27
N ILE A 59 -10.37 -14.84 -18.92
CA ILE A 59 -9.28 -15.61 -19.55
C ILE A 59 -9.80 -17.02 -19.80
N ILE A 60 -10.87 -17.13 -20.57
CA ILE A 60 -11.20 -18.47 -21.05
C ILE A 60 -10.25 -18.71 -22.21
N PRO A 61 -9.32 -19.65 -22.06
CA PRO A 61 -8.73 -20.23 -23.24
C PRO A 61 -9.89 -20.69 -24.11
N ASP A 62 -9.84 -20.39 -25.37
CA ASP A 62 -10.75 -20.94 -26.36
C ASP A 62 -11.05 -22.41 -26.02
N VAL A 63 -12.28 -22.87 -26.19
CA VAL A 63 -12.71 -24.25 -25.92
C VAL A 63 -11.76 -25.25 -26.60
N SER A 64 -11.21 -24.90 -27.75
CA SER A 64 -10.15 -25.65 -28.43
C SER A 64 -8.86 -25.81 -27.58
N ARG A 65 -8.51 -24.81 -26.78
CA ARG A 65 -7.32 -24.86 -25.88
C ARG A 65 -7.61 -25.71 -24.65
N LEU A 66 -8.82 -25.70 -24.09
CA LEU A 66 -9.21 -26.60 -23.02
C LEU A 66 -9.09 -28.07 -23.43
N GLN A 67 -9.62 -28.41 -24.60
CA GLN A 67 -9.48 -29.76 -25.16
C GLN A 67 -8.03 -30.15 -25.40
N TYR A 68 -7.21 -29.21 -25.81
CA TYR A 68 -5.78 -29.42 -25.95
C TYR A 68 -5.11 -29.72 -24.60
N MET A 69 -5.42 -28.93 -23.57
CA MET A 69 -4.90 -29.15 -22.21
C MET A 69 -5.34 -30.50 -21.64
N THR A 70 -6.62 -30.87 -21.78
CA THR A 70 -7.13 -32.17 -21.36
C THR A 70 -6.35 -33.32 -22.02
N ARG A 71 -6.12 -33.24 -23.34
CA ARG A 71 -5.30 -34.22 -24.06
C ARG A 71 -3.87 -34.27 -23.57
N LEU A 72 -3.29 -33.11 -23.25
CA LEU A 72 -1.92 -33.03 -22.72
C LEU A 72 -1.81 -33.70 -21.36
N PHE A 73 -2.73 -33.43 -20.43
CA PHE A 73 -2.78 -34.06 -19.11
C PHE A 73 -3.03 -35.56 -19.19
N LYS A 74 -3.91 -36.00 -20.09
CA LYS A 74 -4.14 -37.45 -20.35
C LYS A 74 -2.90 -38.16 -20.82
N ARG A 75 -2.17 -37.53 -21.74
CA ARG A 75 -0.92 -38.12 -22.28
C ARG A 75 0.22 -38.17 -21.25
N GLU A 76 0.43 -37.08 -20.52
CA GLU A 76 1.59 -36.91 -19.64
C GLU A 76 1.37 -37.51 -18.24
N LEU A 77 0.18 -37.34 -17.70
CA LEU A 77 -0.16 -37.78 -16.33
C LEU A 77 -1.01 -39.07 -16.30
N ARG A 78 -1.48 -39.54 -17.44
CA ARG A 78 -2.46 -40.65 -17.56
C ARG A 78 -3.75 -40.35 -16.74
N LEU A 79 -4.09 -39.10 -16.59
CA LEU A 79 -5.26 -38.64 -15.91
C LEU A 79 -6.26 -38.12 -16.94
N ASP A 80 -7.51 -38.58 -16.84
CA ASP A 80 -8.60 -38.08 -17.66
C ASP A 80 -9.35 -37.04 -16.85
N PHE A 81 -9.23 -35.80 -17.26
CA PHE A 81 -9.94 -34.68 -16.63
C PHE A 81 -11.15 -34.31 -17.46
N SER A 82 -12.29 -34.14 -16.78
CA SER A 82 -13.39 -33.39 -17.37
C SER A 82 -13.01 -31.90 -17.44
N ASP A 83 -13.69 -31.14 -18.29
CA ASP A 83 -13.46 -29.69 -18.39
C ASP A 83 -13.65 -28.99 -17.05
N LEU A 84 -14.63 -29.45 -16.24
CA LEU A 84 -14.90 -28.90 -14.91
C LEU A 84 -13.73 -29.18 -13.94
N GLN A 85 -13.22 -30.41 -13.93
CA GLN A 85 -12.09 -30.80 -13.09
C GLN A 85 -10.83 -30.03 -13.45
N LEU A 86 -10.59 -29.83 -14.74
CA LEU A 86 -9.45 -29.05 -15.20
C LEU A 86 -9.55 -27.58 -14.80
N ARG A 87 -10.75 -27.00 -14.90
CA ARG A 87 -11.01 -25.64 -14.43
C ARG A 87 -10.84 -25.49 -12.92
N GLU A 88 -11.24 -26.51 -12.15
CA GLU A 88 -11.01 -26.53 -10.70
C GLU A 88 -9.51 -26.54 -10.37
N CYS A 89 -8.72 -27.35 -11.03
CA CYS A 89 -7.27 -27.43 -10.82
C CYS A 89 -6.52 -26.16 -11.27
N LEU A 90 -6.97 -25.53 -12.34
CA LEU A 90 -6.37 -24.35 -12.95
C LEU A 90 -7.22 -23.09 -12.72
N TRP A 91 -8.01 -23.07 -11.64
CA TRP A 91 -8.97 -21.99 -11.38
C TRP A 91 -8.38 -20.56 -11.47
N PRO A 92 -7.09 -20.29 -11.11
CA PRO A 92 -6.56 -18.94 -11.27
C PRO A 92 -6.52 -18.46 -12.72
N LEU A 93 -6.36 -19.38 -13.70
CA LEU A 93 -6.41 -19.04 -15.12
C LEU A 93 -7.83 -18.77 -15.63
N PHE A 94 -8.82 -19.35 -14.95
CA PHE A 94 -10.25 -19.23 -15.30
C PHE A 94 -10.99 -18.24 -14.42
N SER A 95 -10.35 -17.76 -13.36
CA SER A 95 -10.92 -16.71 -12.53
C SER A 95 -10.80 -15.37 -13.24
N HIS A 96 -11.74 -14.47 -13.02
CA HIS A 96 -11.70 -13.09 -13.51
C HIS A 96 -10.47 -12.30 -13.04
N GLN A 97 -9.64 -12.92 -12.27
CA GLN A 97 -8.74 -12.38 -11.29
C GLN A 97 -7.31 -12.17 -11.78
N LEU A 98 -6.92 -12.72 -12.91
CA LEU A 98 -5.57 -12.58 -13.44
C LEU A 98 -5.59 -11.80 -14.75
N ILE A 99 -5.68 -10.49 -14.63
CA ILE A 99 -5.44 -9.57 -15.73
C ILE A 99 -3.94 -9.30 -15.77
N LEU A 100 -3.23 -9.98 -16.65
CA LEU A 100 -1.78 -9.97 -16.69
C LEU A 100 -1.20 -8.91 -17.60
N ASN A 101 -2.00 -8.37 -18.53
CA ASN A 101 -1.56 -7.35 -19.46
C ASN A 101 -2.71 -6.42 -19.90
N ARG A 102 -2.36 -5.32 -20.55
CA ARG A 102 -3.32 -4.30 -21.02
C ARG A 102 -4.37 -4.82 -22.02
N GLN A 103 -4.01 -5.80 -22.85
CA GLN A 103 -4.96 -6.38 -23.80
C GLN A 103 -6.05 -7.16 -23.07
N GLN A 104 -5.66 -7.96 -22.10
CA GLN A 104 -6.59 -8.69 -21.24
C GLN A 104 -7.47 -7.72 -20.43
N GLN A 105 -6.89 -6.65 -19.91
CA GLN A 105 -7.64 -5.59 -19.20
C GLN A 105 -8.72 -4.98 -20.09
N SER A 106 -8.38 -4.61 -21.32
CA SER A 106 -9.32 -4.04 -22.27
C SER A 106 -10.45 -5.02 -22.66
N LEU A 107 -10.11 -6.29 -22.85
CA LEU A 107 -11.09 -7.33 -23.14
C LEU A 107 -12.02 -7.59 -21.95
N ALA A 108 -11.44 -7.64 -20.76
CA ALA A 108 -12.15 -7.81 -19.51
C ALA A 108 -13.14 -6.67 -19.24
N HIS A 109 -12.69 -5.44 -19.39
CA HIS A 109 -13.53 -4.24 -19.28
C HIS A 109 -14.74 -4.29 -20.20
N LYS A 110 -14.55 -4.72 -21.45
CA LYS A 110 -15.65 -4.82 -22.44
C LYS A 110 -16.65 -5.96 -22.13
N ARG A 111 -16.20 -7.03 -21.51
CA ARG A 111 -17.00 -8.25 -21.31
C ARG A 111 -17.67 -8.34 -19.96
N ASN A 112 -17.14 -7.70 -18.94
CA ASN A 112 -17.63 -7.79 -17.57
C ASN A 112 -18.07 -6.41 -17.06
N LYS A 113 -19.40 -6.21 -16.99
CA LYS A 113 -19.99 -4.95 -16.52
C LYS A 113 -19.60 -4.59 -15.08
N ARG A 114 -19.49 -5.58 -14.18
CA ARG A 114 -19.06 -5.32 -12.79
C ARG A 114 -17.62 -4.85 -12.70
N LEU A 115 -16.74 -5.45 -13.51
CA LEU A 115 -15.35 -5.02 -13.59
C LEU A 115 -15.26 -3.63 -14.23
N ALA A 116 -16.07 -3.33 -15.24
CA ALA A 116 -16.13 -2.00 -15.82
C ALA A 116 -16.54 -0.95 -14.77
N GLN A 117 -17.61 -1.20 -14.01
CA GLN A 117 -18.03 -0.35 -12.90
C GLN A 117 -16.95 -0.20 -11.81
N PHE A 118 -16.26 -1.29 -11.48
CA PHE A 118 -15.13 -1.25 -10.55
C PHE A 118 -14.03 -0.31 -11.08
N TYR A 119 -13.67 -0.43 -12.36
CA TYR A 119 -12.64 0.44 -12.94
C TYR A 119 -13.06 1.90 -13.03
N GLU A 120 -14.31 2.19 -13.35
CA GLU A 120 -14.84 3.56 -13.36
C GLU A 120 -14.74 4.19 -11.97
N LEU A 121 -15.20 3.49 -10.93
CA LEU A 121 -15.11 3.96 -9.56
C LEU A 121 -13.66 4.17 -9.11
N HIS A 122 -12.80 3.20 -9.40
CA HIS A 122 -11.40 3.28 -8.96
C HIS A 122 -10.58 4.26 -9.79
N HIS A 123 -10.98 4.56 -11.01
CA HIS A 123 -10.39 5.66 -11.79
C HIS A 123 -10.61 7.00 -11.08
N LEU A 124 -11.85 7.27 -10.65
CA LEU A 124 -12.16 8.47 -9.88
C LEU A 124 -11.39 8.54 -8.56
N LEU A 125 -11.27 7.41 -7.86
CA LEU A 125 -10.46 7.33 -6.64
C LEU A 125 -8.98 7.65 -6.92
N LEU A 126 -8.40 7.08 -7.98
CA LEU A 126 -7.02 7.35 -8.35
C LEU A 126 -6.80 8.79 -8.81
N GLU A 127 -7.79 9.43 -9.42
CA GLU A 127 -7.74 10.88 -9.70
C GLU A 127 -7.71 11.71 -8.41
N GLU A 128 -8.49 11.35 -7.39
CA GLU A 128 -8.43 12.02 -6.08
C GLU A 128 -7.07 11.82 -5.40
N VAL A 129 -6.54 10.59 -5.42
CA VAL A 129 -5.17 10.33 -4.94
C VAL A 129 -4.16 11.16 -5.72
N SER A 130 -4.30 11.23 -7.05
CA SER A 130 -3.42 12.02 -7.91
C SER A 130 -3.41 13.51 -7.57
N ARG A 131 -4.55 14.07 -7.14
CA ARG A 131 -4.64 15.48 -6.71
C ARG A 131 -3.89 15.79 -5.43
N LEU A 132 -3.63 14.78 -4.59
CA LEU A 132 -2.80 14.95 -3.40
C LEU A 132 -1.31 15.03 -3.72
N LEU A 133 -0.89 14.61 -4.91
CA LEU A 133 0.52 14.52 -5.28
C LEU A 133 1.01 15.81 -5.93
N ALA A 134 2.23 16.25 -5.60
CA ALA A 134 2.87 17.39 -6.26
C ALA A 134 3.05 17.14 -7.76
N VAL A 135 3.33 15.89 -8.14
CA VAL A 135 3.37 15.43 -9.53
C VAL A 135 2.23 14.44 -9.73
N PRO A 136 1.20 14.80 -10.51
CA PRO A 136 0.06 13.93 -10.76
C PRO A 136 0.45 12.58 -11.36
N LEU A 137 -0.41 11.58 -11.17
CA LEU A 137 -0.26 10.27 -11.79
C LEU A 137 -0.41 10.40 -13.31
N SER A 138 0.49 9.79 -14.03
CA SER A 138 0.36 9.66 -15.49
C SER A 138 -0.76 8.68 -15.85
N GLN A 139 -1.31 8.79 -17.04
CA GLN A 139 -2.33 7.87 -17.53
C GLN A 139 -1.85 6.40 -17.54
N SER A 140 -0.56 6.18 -17.77
CA SER A 140 0.01 4.84 -17.74
C SER A 140 0.07 4.25 -16.33
N GLU A 141 0.36 5.07 -15.31
CA GLU A 141 0.33 4.67 -13.90
C GLU A 141 -1.09 4.36 -13.45
N ILE A 142 -2.06 5.20 -13.82
CA ILE A 142 -3.48 4.97 -13.49
C ILE A 142 -3.96 3.63 -14.09
N VAL A 143 -3.67 3.37 -15.35
CA VAL A 143 -4.07 2.11 -16.01
C VAL A 143 -3.42 0.90 -15.34
N GLU A 144 -2.15 1.00 -14.97
CA GLU A 144 -1.46 -0.09 -14.29
C GLU A 144 -1.97 -0.29 -12.85
N ALA A 145 -2.18 0.80 -12.11
CA ALA A 145 -2.77 0.73 -10.77
C ALA A 145 -4.18 0.10 -10.81
N LEU A 146 -5.03 0.48 -11.76
CA LEU A 146 -6.34 -0.14 -11.96
C LEU A 146 -6.25 -1.65 -12.21
N ARG A 147 -5.28 -2.08 -13.00
CA ARG A 147 -5.06 -3.50 -13.27
C ARG A 147 -4.68 -4.26 -11.99
N LEU A 148 -3.75 -3.71 -11.22
CA LEU A 148 -3.30 -4.32 -9.95
C LEU A 148 -4.40 -4.32 -8.90
N LEU A 149 -5.11 -3.20 -8.72
CA LEU A 149 -6.27 -3.11 -7.83
C LEU A 149 -7.38 -4.08 -8.24
N GLY A 150 -7.64 -4.21 -9.53
CA GLY A 150 -8.60 -5.18 -10.05
C GLY A 150 -8.23 -6.61 -9.67
N ASN A 151 -6.96 -6.97 -9.78
CA ASN A 151 -6.49 -8.30 -9.39
C ASN A 151 -6.59 -8.56 -7.88
N GLU A 152 -6.32 -7.56 -7.05
CA GLU A 152 -6.28 -7.72 -5.60
C GLU A 152 -7.64 -7.53 -4.91
N LEU A 153 -8.44 -6.57 -5.37
CA LEU A 153 -9.67 -6.16 -4.70
C LEU A 153 -10.93 -6.71 -5.35
N PHE A 154 -11.07 -6.61 -6.68
CA PHE A 154 -12.26 -7.11 -7.38
C PHE A 154 -12.42 -8.62 -7.22
N CYS A 155 -11.31 -9.28 -7.07
CA CYS A 155 -11.22 -10.71 -6.91
C CYS A 155 -11.36 -11.19 -5.48
N TYR A 156 -11.27 -10.26 -4.56
CA TYR A 156 -11.48 -10.52 -3.17
C TYR A 156 -12.98 -10.49 -2.88
N TYR A 157 -13.56 -11.67 -2.70
CA TYR A 157 -14.93 -11.79 -2.24
C TYR A 157 -14.99 -11.53 -0.73
N PRO A 158 -15.54 -10.41 -0.27
CA PRO A 158 -15.63 -10.10 1.16
C PRO A 158 -16.52 -11.09 1.94
N HIS A 159 -17.34 -11.88 1.24
CA HIS A 159 -18.23 -12.86 1.85
C HIS A 159 -17.59 -14.25 2.08
N LYS A 160 -16.50 -14.54 1.41
CA LYS A 160 -15.70 -15.69 1.82
C LYS A 160 -14.78 -15.18 2.92
N LYS A 161 -15.08 -15.54 4.17
CA LYS A 161 -14.06 -15.62 5.21
C LYS A 161 -12.98 -16.52 4.62
N THR A 162 -12.07 -15.95 3.87
CA THR A 162 -10.83 -16.63 3.56
C THR A 162 -10.31 -17.06 4.90
N MET A 163 -9.96 -18.31 5.02
CA MET A 163 -9.19 -18.76 6.17
C MET A 163 -7.81 -18.09 6.03
N ASP A 164 -7.77 -16.84 6.43
CA ASP A 164 -6.56 -16.06 6.56
C ASP A 164 -5.80 -16.58 7.78
N ILE A 165 -5.38 -17.84 7.70
CA ILE A 165 -4.47 -18.45 8.68
C ILE A 165 -3.12 -17.68 8.71
N LEU A 166 -2.89 -16.81 7.71
CA LEU A 166 -1.69 -16.00 7.55
C LEU A 166 -1.99 -14.49 7.57
N GLN A 167 -3.12 -14.06 8.12
CA GLN A 167 -3.64 -12.70 8.04
C GLN A 167 -2.85 -11.64 8.80
N GLU A 168 -1.99 -12.05 9.69
CA GLU A 168 -1.14 -11.11 10.43
C GLU A 168 -0.25 -10.27 9.50
N THR A 169 0.01 -10.74 8.28
CA THR A 169 0.91 -10.04 7.34
C THR A 169 0.34 -8.70 6.90
N ASP A 170 -0.96 -8.60 6.61
CA ASP A 170 -1.58 -7.34 6.16
C ASP A 170 -1.66 -6.34 7.32
N GLN A 171 -1.98 -6.81 8.52
CA GLN A 171 -2.02 -5.99 9.73
C GLN A 171 -0.62 -5.54 10.14
N ILE A 172 0.37 -6.45 10.17
CA ILE A 172 1.76 -6.11 10.47
C ILE A 172 2.30 -5.09 9.47
N MET A 173 1.99 -5.25 8.18
CA MET A 173 2.41 -4.30 7.15
C MET A 173 1.71 -2.95 7.34
N ALA A 174 0.41 -2.93 7.65
CA ALA A 174 -0.34 -1.71 7.95
C ALA A 174 0.27 -0.98 9.14
N ASP A 175 0.54 -1.69 10.24
CA ASP A 175 1.13 -1.11 11.45
C ASP A 175 2.55 -0.56 11.19
N LEU A 176 3.37 -1.27 10.40
CA LEU A 176 4.71 -0.80 10.03
C LEU A 176 4.67 0.46 9.17
N ILE A 177 3.72 0.55 8.25
CA ILE A 177 3.54 1.71 7.39
C ILE A 177 2.97 2.87 8.22
N ASP A 178 1.95 2.62 9.04
CA ASP A 178 1.30 3.63 9.87
C ASP A 178 2.26 4.29 10.85
N ASN A 179 3.16 3.52 11.47
CA ASN A 179 4.18 4.07 12.37
C ASN A 179 5.08 5.13 11.74
N LYS A 180 5.29 5.08 10.41
CA LYS A 180 6.19 6.00 9.70
C LYS A 180 5.47 7.03 8.85
N PHE A 181 4.27 6.72 8.38
CA PHE A 181 3.53 7.49 7.39
C PHE A 181 2.06 7.68 7.80
N SER A 182 1.77 7.74 9.10
CA SER A 182 0.39 7.82 9.59
C SER A 182 -0.39 9.00 9.03
N ARG A 183 0.27 10.10 8.74
CA ARG A 183 -0.34 11.29 8.14
C ARG A 183 -0.79 11.01 6.69
N GLU A 184 0.09 10.41 5.91
CA GLU A 184 -0.16 10.05 4.52
C GLU A 184 -1.21 8.94 4.42
N ILE A 185 -1.15 7.98 5.33
CA ILE A 185 -2.13 6.89 5.43
C ILE A 185 -3.53 7.44 5.74
N ARG A 186 -3.67 8.35 6.70
CA ARG A 186 -4.97 8.99 7.01
C ARG A 186 -5.57 9.68 5.79
N LYS A 187 -4.77 10.40 4.99
CA LYS A 187 -5.25 11.03 3.75
C LYS A 187 -5.80 10.02 2.77
N LEU A 188 -5.10 8.88 2.61
CA LEU A 188 -5.56 7.79 1.76
C LEU A 188 -6.83 7.14 2.32
N GLU A 189 -6.90 6.90 3.63
CA GLU A 189 -8.09 6.36 4.28
C GLU A 189 -9.31 7.25 4.09
N ASP A 190 -9.15 8.57 4.24
CA ASP A 190 -10.24 9.53 4.04
C ASP A 190 -10.76 9.52 2.59
N ILE A 191 -9.87 9.35 1.61
CA ILE A 191 -10.29 9.16 0.23
C ILE A 191 -11.01 7.82 0.08
N VAL A 192 -10.41 6.73 0.54
CA VAL A 192 -10.99 5.39 0.43
C VAL A 192 -12.38 5.34 1.06
N ARG A 193 -12.57 5.89 2.27
CA ARG A 193 -13.88 5.95 2.94
C ARG A 193 -14.93 6.72 2.16
N ARG A 194 -14.55 7.76 1.41
CA ARG A 194 -15.49 8.50 0.55
C ARG A 194 -15.95 7.71 -0.67
N PHE A 195 -15.12 6.81 -1.18
CA PHE A 195 -15.42 6.00 -2.38
C PHE A 195 -15.98 4.62 -2.05
N LEU A 196 -15.63 4.05 -0.90
CA LEU A 196 -16.24 2.81 -0.46
C LEU A 196 -17.67 3.07 0.00
N ILE A 197 -18.60 2.27 -0.53
CA ILE A 197 -19.98 2.33 -0.14
C ILE A 197 -20.11 1.95 1.35
N PRO A 198 -21.03 2.56 2.14
CA PRO A 198 -21.14 2.36 3.59
C PRO A 198 -21.36 0.91 4.08
N GLN A 199 -21.48 -0.03 3.17
CA GLN A 199 -21.71 -1.46 3.44
C GLN A 199 -20.43 -2.28 3.53
N GLU A 200 -19.30 -1.70 3.15
CA GLU A 200 -18.01 -2.38 3.26
C GLU A 200 -17.41 -2.11 4.63
N ARG A 201 -16.90 -3.17 5.22
CA ARG A 201 -16.44 -3.16 6.61
C ARG A 201 -15.19 -2.32 6.77
N GLU A 202 -15.09 -1.62 7.89
CA GLU A 202 -13.88 -0.91 8.34
C GLU A 202 -12.63 -1.83 8.36
N ASP A 203 -12.82 -3.13 8.63
CA ASP A 203 -11.77 -4.15 8.61
C ASP A 203 -11.11 -4.33 7.23
N PHE A 204 -11.74 -3.85 6.16
CA PHE A 204 -11.22 -3.94 4.80
C PHE A 204 -10.28 -2.79 4.42
N ILE A 205 -10.35 -1.65 5.13
CA ILE A 205 -9.56 -0.45 4.83
C ILE A 205 -8.05 -0.72 4.84
N PRO A 206 -7.45 -1.39 5.84
CA PRO A 206 -6.01 -1.66 5.86
C PRO A 206 -5.55 -2.43 4.61
N LYS A 207 -6.31 -3.42 4.18
CA LYS A 207 -6.03 -4.17 2.96
C LYS A 207 -6.10 -3.29 1.73
N TYR A 208 -7.11 -2.42 1.66
CA TYR A 208 -7.28 -1.49 0.55
C TYR A 208 -6.10 -0.52 0.44
N ILE A 209 -5.69 0.06 1.57
CA ILE A 209 -4.52 0.94 1.64
C ILE A 209 -3.26 0.21 1.20
N ARG A 210 -3.03 -1.02 1.68
CA ARG A 210 -1.91 -1.85 1.22
C ARG A 210 -1.93 -2.01 -0.30
N CYS A 211 -3.10 -2.35 -0.87
CA CYS A 211 -3.23 -2.51 -2.31
C CYS A 211 -2.92 -1.22 -3.07
N LEU A 212 -3.37 -0.06 -2.58
CA LEU A 212 -3.06 1.24 -3.18
C LEU A 212 -1.55 1.52 -3.13
N VAL A 213 -0.95 1.38 -1.96
CA VAL A 213 0.48 1.66 -1.74
C VAL A 213 1.37 0.74 -2.59
N THR A 214 0.96 -0.52 -2.79
CA THR A 214 1.71 -1.48 -3.61
C THR A 214 1.43 -1.38 -5.11
N SER A 215 0.33 -0.73 -5.50
CA SER A 215 -0.07 -0.57 -6.90
C SER A 215 0.47 0.71 -7.55
N ILE A 216 0.95 1.66 -6.76
CA ILE A 216 1.47 2.95 -7.25
C ILE A 216 2.90 3.10 -6.75
N ASP A 217 3.82 3.26 -7.67
CA ASP A 217 5.24 3.38 -7.35
C ASP A 217 5.52 4.59 -6.45
N ASN A 218 6.19 4.33 -5.33
CA ASN A 218 6.61 5.33 -4.36
C ASN A 218 5.49 6.24 -3.82
N LEU A 219 4.23 5.76 -3.78
CA LEU A 219 3.06 6.57 -3.39
C LEU A 219 3.28 7.32 -2.07
N LEU A 220 3.73 6.63 -1.02
CA LEU A 220 3.92 7.25 0.30
C LEU A 220 4.96 8.35 0.27
N GLN A 221 6.08 8.14 -0.42
CA GLN A 221 7.12 9.18 -0.55
C GLN A 221 6.61 10.37 -1.36
N ARG A 222 5.86 10.13 -2.43
CA ARG A 222 5.25 11.20 -3.25
C ARG A 222 4.24 12.03 -2.45
N LEU A 223 3.50 11.41 -1.52
CA LEU A 223 2.59 12.11 -0.60
C LEU A 223 3.39 12.98 0.39
N VAL A 224 4.48 12.44 0.96
CA VAL A 224 5.39 13.20 1.83
C VAL A 224 5.95 14.42 1.10
N ASP A 225 6.43 14.24 -0.14
CA ASP A 225 7.03 15.30 -0.93
C ASP A 225 6.01 16.39 -1.35
N SER A 226 4.72 16.07 -1.27
CA SER A 226 3.63 16.99 -1.60
C SER A 226 3.19 17.86 -0.43
N ASP A 227 3.57 17.51 0.78
CA ASP A 227 3.20 18.22 1.98
C ASP A 227 4.08 19.46 2.21
N LYS A 228 3.49 20.48 2.84
CA LYS A 228 4.27 21.60 3.35
C LYS A 228 5.24 21.09 4.42
N PRO A 229 6.52 21.41 4.32
CA PRO A 229 7.50 20.95 5.31
C PRO A 229 7.18 21.51 6.69
N ILE A 230 7.26 20.65 7.70
CA ILE A 230 7.25 21.06 9.11
C ILE A 230 8.63 21.67 9.40
N LYS A 231 8.65 22.92 9.83
CA LYS A 231 9.88 23.64 10.15
C LYS A 231 10.33 23.32 11.57
N ILE A 232 11.45 22.65 11.70
CA ILE A 232 12.04 22.26 12.99
C ILE A 232 13.31 23.07 13.25
N LEU A 233 13.31 23.79 14.37
CA LEU A 233 14.52 24.48 14.85
C LEU A 233 15.30 23.53 15.76
N LEU A 234 16.58 23.35 15.47
CA LEU A 234 17.53 22.59 16.28
C LEU A 234 18.35 23.57 17.14
N LEU A 235 18.31 23.38 18.47
CA LEU A 235 19.04 24.20 19.43
C LEU A 235 19.85 23.30 20.37
N SER A 236 21.16 23.54 20.45
CA SER A 236 22.06 22.80 21.34
C SER A 236 22.82 23.74 22.30
N ASP A 237 23.12 23.26 23.50
CA ASP A 237 23.98 23.96 24.46
C ASP A 237 25.46 23.76 24.22
N THR A 238 25.82 22.75 23.44
CA THR A 238 27.21 22.30 23.33
C THR A 238 27.99 23.08 22.29
N SER A 239 27.44 23.23 21.10
CA SER A 239 28.03 24.00 20.00
C SER A 239 27.21 23.91 18.73
N THR A 240 27.44 24.82 17.78
CA THR A 240 26.92 24.73 16.39
C THR A 240 27.34 23.45 15.68
N THR A 241 28.40 22.77 16.15
CA THR A 241 28.81 21.46 15.62
C THR A 241 27.80 20.36 15.96
N GLN A 242 27.19 20.44 17.14
CA GLN A 242 26.13 19.47 17.54
C GLN A 242 24.87 19.65 16.73
N GLU A 243 24.44 20.87 16.52
CA GLU A 243 23.26 21.18 15.70
C GLU A 243 23.49 20.76 14.24
N ARG A 244 24.69 20.98 13.71
CA ARG A 244 25.09 20.51 12.38
C ARG A 244 25.08 18.98 12.28
N PHE A 245 25.53 18.30 13.34
CA PHE A 245 25.44 16.82 13.40
C PHE A 245 23.98 16.35 13.40
N TRP A 246 23.11 16.97 14.19
CA TRP A 246 21.67 16.64 14.20
C TRP A 246 21.02 16.91 12.84
N HIS A 247 21.31 18.07 12.25
CA HIS A 247 20.82 18.43 10.92
C HIS A 247 21.17 17.37 9.85
N ALA A 248 22.37 16.81 9.92
CA ALA A 248 22.83 15.78 9.00
C ALA A 248 22.23 14.39 9.29
N THR A 249 21.93 14.08 10.56
CA THR A 249 21.54 12.72 10.98
C THR A 249 20.02 12.52 11.09
N PHE A 250 19.26 13.52 11.55
CA PHE A 250 17.82 13.39 11.76
C PHE A 250 17.05 12.91 10.53
N PRO A 251 17.34 13.36 9.31
CA PRO A 251 16.64 12.89 8.11
C PRO A 251 16.77 11.38 7.86
N ALA A 252 17.78 10.73 8.42
CA ALA A 252 17.95 9.28 8.31
C ALA A 252 16.98 8.49 9.20
N PHE A 253 16.54 9.08 10.33
CA PHE A 253 15.72 8.42 11.34
C PHE A 253 14.27 8.88 11.34
N ILE A 254 14.01 10.10 10.91
CA ILE A 254 12.70 10.75 10.93
C ILE A 254 12.13 10.79 9.51
N LYS A 255 10.87 10.42 9.37
CA LYS A 255 10.13 10.41 8.10
C LYS A 255 9.05 11.49 8.09
N GLY A 256 8.78 12.01 6.92
CA GLY A 256 7.83 13.10 6.71
C GLY A 256 8.47 14.28 5.97
N SER A 257 7.65 15.25 5.57
CA SER A 257 8.11 16.50 4.96
C SER A 257 8.60 17.44 6.07
N VAL A 258 9.91 17.45 6.33
CA VAL A 258 10.52 18.19 7.42
C VAL A 258 11.68 19.04 6.91
N GLN A 259 11.70 20.29 7.31
CA GLN A 259 12.79 21.21 7.09
C GLN A 259 13.49 21.50 8.42
N TYR A 260 14.76 21.10 8.54
CA TYR A 260 15.58 21.36 9.73
C TYR A 260 16.39 22.63 9.53
N GLU A 261 16.39 23.47 10.54
CA GLU A 261 17.19 24.69 10.58
C GLU A 261 17.94 24.80 11.92
N TYR A 262 19.11 25.43 11.91
CA TYR A 262 19.89 25.75 13.09
C TYR A 262 20.58 27.10 12.89
N PHE A 263 21.04 27.72 13.98
CA PHE A 263 21.72 29.02 13.91
C PHE A 263 23.22 28.86 13.79
N GLU A 264 23.81 29.53 12.84
CA GLU A 264 25.27 29.55 12.67
C GLU A 264 25.97 30.47 13.70
N THR A 265 25.22 31.40 14.31
CA THR A 265 25.76 32.39 15.25
C THR A 265 25.46 31.97 16.70
N PRO A 266 26.49 31.81 17.56
CA PRO A 266 26.34 31.27 18.91
C PRO A 266 25.67 32.20 19.92
N PHE A 267 25.38 33.46 19.59
CA PHE A 267 24.81 34.46 20.51
C PHE A 267 23.52 35.04 19.98
N ILE A 268 22.40 34.43 20.39
CA ILE A 268 21.08 35.00 20.17
C ILE A 268 20.57 35.50 21.53
N LYS A 269 20.15 36.77 21.59
CA LYS A 269 19.47 37.29 22.77
C LYS A 269 18.13 36.56 22.95
N GLN A 270 17.74 36.34 24.19
CA GLN A 270 16.53 35.56 24.52
C GLN A 270 15.27 36.12 23.89
N ASP A 271 15.12 37.46 23.89
CA ASP A 271 13.99 38.12 23.24
C ASP A 271 13.94 37.86 21.73
N GLN A 272 15.11 37.81 21.09
CA GLN A 272 15.21 37.46 19.65
C GLN A 272 14.87 36.01 19.40
N LEU A 273 15.23 35.10 20.32
CA LEU A 273 14.89 33.70 20.21
C LEU A 273 13.38 33.50 20.30
N ASN A 274 12.71 34.17 21.25
CA ASN A 274 11.24 34.11 21.38
C ASN A 274 10.51 34.57 20.11
N GLU A 275 11.00 35.63 19.45
CA GLU A 275 10.42 36.07 18.18
C GLU A 275 10.71 35.08 17.02
N LEU A 276 11.93 34.54 16.96
CA LEU A 276 12.32 33.56 15.94
C LEU A 276 11.51 32.27 16.06
N THR A 277 11.15 31.84 17.27
CA THR A 277 10.35 30.63 17.46
C THR A 277 8.97 30.69 16.79
N LYS A 278 8.48 31.88 16.48
CA LYS A 278 7.19 32.08 15.76
C LYS A 278 7.22 31.58 14.32
N GLN A 279 8.42 31.38 13.74
CA GLN A 279 8.61 30.92 12.35
C GLN A 279 8.68 29.39 12.23
N TYR A 280 8.78 28.69 13.38
CA TYR A 280 8.96 27.25 13.44
C TYR A 280 7.70 26.56 14.00
N ASP A 281 7.56 25.31 13.64
CA ASP A 281 6.46 24.45 14.09
C ASP A 281 6.86 23.58 15.28
N LEU A 282 8.17 23.32 15.43
CA LEU A 282 8.74 22.56 16.55
C LEU A 282 10.16 23.07 16.87
N ILE A 283 10.51 23.04 18.14
CA ILE A 283 11.89 23.20 18.62
C ILE A 283 12.36 21.86 19.17
N VAL A 284 13.53 21.40 18.72
CA VAL A 284 14.22 20.23 19.29
C VAL A 284 15.50 20.73 19.95
N THR A 285 15.66 20.43 21.24
CA THR A 285 16.77 20.96 22.04
C THR A 285 17.24 19.97 23.12
N ASN A 286 18.50 20.06 23.50
CA ASN A 286 19.05 19.41 24.70
C ASN A 286 19.25 20.39 25.86
N VAL A 287 18.78 21.63 25.69
CA VAL A 287 18.97 22.71 26.67
C VAL A 287 17.70 22.91 27.49
N THR A 288 17.87 23.11 28.78
CA THR A 288 16.81 23.64 29.65
C THR A 288 16.93 25.16 29.69
N MET A 289 16.01 25.84 29.04
CA MET A 289 15.95 27.32 29.03
C MET A 289 14.73 27.77 29.84
N PRO A 290 14.90 28.13 31.13
CA PRO A 290 13.75 28.43 32.02
C PRO A 290 12.88 29.59 31.55
N ASP A 291 13.51 30.57 30.88
CA ASP A 291 12.85 31.80 30.45
C ASP A 291 12.45 31.77 28.95
N LEU A 292 12.60 30.64 28.27
CA LEU A 292 12.15 30.47 26.90
C LEU A 292 10.63 30.26 26.90
N MET A 293 9.90 31.20 26.34
CA MET A 293 8.46 31.08 26.05
C MET A 293 8.26 30.86 24.54
N PRO A 294 8.48 29.64 24.06
CA PRO A 294 8.40 29.38 22.62
C PRO A 294 6.97 29.49 22.13
N ALA A 295 6.80 30.08 20.96
CA ALA A 295 5.50 30.15 20.31
C ALA A 295 5.05 28.82 19.68
N CYS A 296 5.90 27.79 19.72
CA CYS A 296 5.67 26.44 19.20
C CYS A 296 6.09 25.38 20.23
N PRO A 297 5.61 24.15 20.10
CA PRO A 297 6.01 23.03 20.96
C PRO A 297 7.52 22.82 21.01
N LEU A 298 8.01 22.31 22.15
CA LEU A 298 9.41 22.02 22.39
C LEU A 298 9.56 20.54 22.80
N ILE A 299 10.49 19.84 22.15
CA ILE A 299 10.88 18.49 22.50
C ILE A 299 12.32 18.50 22.97
N ALA A 300 12.52 18.17 24.25
CA ALA A 300 13.86 17.97 24.81
C ALA A 300 14.39 16.59 24.40
N VAL A 301 15.65 16.55 23.93
CA VAL A 301 16.34 15.33 23.51
C VAL A 301 17.69 15.23 24.21
N ASN A 302 18.30 14.05 24.20
CA ASN A 302 19.68 13.90 24.65
C ASN A 302 20.66 14.52 23.66
N ALA A 303 21.85 14.92 24.10
CA ALA A 303 22.90 15.42 23.22
C ALA A 303 23.18 14.43 22.08
N TYR A 304 23.15 13.14 22.37
CA TYR A 304 23.14 12.04 21.41
C TYR A 304 21.73 11.42 21.41
N PRO A 305 20.83 11.80 20.50
CA PRO A 305 19.46 11.35 20.50
C PRO A 305 19.33 9.84 20.43
N THR A 306 18.49 9.31 21.29
CA THR A 306 18.17 7.88 21.36
C THR A 306 16.99 7.52 20.48
N ALA A 307 16.71 6.22 20.30
CA ALA A 307 15.52 5.75 19.58
C ALA A 307 14.21 6.36 20.16
N LYS A 308 14.14 6.50 21.50
CA LYS A 308 12.98 7.12 22.17
C LYS A 308 12.82 8.61 21.84
N ASP A 309 13.93 9.33 21.65
CA ASP A 309 13.90 10.73 21.26
C ASP A 309 13.36 10.86 19.82
N PHE A 310 13.85 10.00 18.93
CA PHE A 310 13.33 9.96 17.55
C PHE A 310 11.85 9.55 17.49
N GLU A 311 11.41 8.59 18.30
CA GLU A 311 10.00 8.21 18.40
C GLU A 311 9.12 9.37 18.85
N ARG A 312 9.58 10.21 19.79
CA ARG A 312 8.84 11.37 20.28
C ARG A 312 8.71 12.44 19.19
N ILE A 313 9.79 12.71 18.46
CA ILE A 313 9.77 13.66 17.34
C ILE A 313 8.86 13.12 16.22
N GLN A 314 8.98 11.84 15.88
CA GLN A 314 8.14 11.23 14.85
C GLN A 314 6.66 11.26 15.23
N ARG A 315 6.33 11.00 16.49
CA ARG A 315 4.95 11.10 16.99
C ARG A 315 4.39 12.51 16.85
N PHE A 316 5.20 13.53 17.14
CA PHE A 316 4.79 14.92 16.92
C PHE A 316 4.50 15.19 15.44
N ILE A 317 5.40 14.78 14.55
CA ILE A 317 5.23 14.97 13.11
C ILE A 317 3.96 14.31 12.62
N ASN A 318 3.70 13.07 13.03
CA ASN A 318 2.51 12.30 12.68
C ASN A 318 1.20 12.95 13.17
N GLN A 319 1.25 13.72 14.23
CA GLN A 319 0.10 14.39 14.85
C GLN A 319 -0.01 15.87 14.48
N TYR A 320 0.93 16.40 13.71
CA TYR A 320 1.07 17.83 13.48
C TYR A 320 -0.22 18.49 12.93
N GLU A 321 -0.95 17.81 12.05
CA GLU A 321 -2.22 18.33 11.49
C GLU A 321 -3.38 18.32 12.48
N SER A 322 -3.31 17.52 13.53
CA SER A 322 -4.32 17.47 14.58
C SER A 322 -4.12 18.54 15.66
N LEU A 323 -3.02 19.28 15.60
CA LEU A 323 -2.78 20.41 16.50
C LEU A 323 -3.58 21.62 16.02
N PRO A 324 -4.30 22.30 16.94
CA PRO A 324 -5.05 23.49 16.59
C PRO A 324 -4.13 24.54 15.97
N SER A 325 -4.53 25.09 14.81
CA SER A 325 -3.75 26.13 14.13
C SER A 325 -3.58 27.33 15.06
N ARG A 326 -2.41 27.98 15.00
CA ARG A 326 -2.10 29.18 15.80
C ARG A 326 -3.22 30.25 15.76
N LYS A 327 -4.03 30.29 14.70
CA LYS A 327 -5.16 31.22 14.55
C LYS A 327 -6.33 30.89 15.48
N GLU A 328 -6.54 29.65 15.84
CA GLU A 328 -7.64 29.24 16.71
C GLU A 328 -7.31 29.49 18.19
N GLN A 329 -6.04 29.29 18.59
CA GLN A 329 -5.61 29.59 19.97
C GLN A 329 -5.70 31.11 20.33
N PHE A 330 -5.53 32.01 19.36
CA PHE A 330 -5.65 33.45 19.60
C PHE A 330 -7.11 33.93 19.70
N ASN A 331 -8.06 33.22 19.07
CA ASN A 331 -9.48 33.58 19.13
C ASN A 331 -10.16 33.12 20.43
N GLU A 332 -9.62 32.09 21.10
CA GLU A 332 -10.14 31.63 22.41
C GLU A 332 -9.66 32.50 23.59
N LEU A 333 -8.60 33.31 23.41
CA LEU A 333 -8.01 34.15 24.44
C LEU A 333 -8.49 35.61 24.40
N THR A 334 -9.33 36.00 23.44
CA THR A 334 -9.99 37.29 23.43
C THR A 334 -11.41 37.12 23.95
N PRO A 335 -11.72 37.45 25.24
CA PRO A 335 -13.07 37.51 25.68
C PRO A 335 -13.76 38.65 24.93
N SER A 336 -14.87 38.31 24.27
CA SER A 336 -15.81 39.28 23.71
C SER A 336 -16.23 40.27 24.79
N THR A 337 -15.71 41.48 24.66
CA THR A 337 -16.24 42.66 25.38
C THR A 337 -17.56 43.09 24.78
#